data_825e4305d2f6183422e8528455abfbe8
#
_entry.id   825e4305d2f6183422e8528455abfbe8
#
_cell.length_a   1.000
_cell.length_b   1.000
_cell.length_c   1.000
_cell.angle_alpha   90.00
_cell.angle_beta   90.00
_cell.angle_gamma   90.00
#
_symmetry.space_group_name_H-M   'P 1'
#
loop_
_entity.id
_entity.type
_entity.pdbx_description
1 polymer ?
#
loop_
_entity_poly.entity_id
_entity_poly.type
_entity_poly.pdbx_seq_one_letter_code
_entity_poly.pdbx_strand_id
1 'polypeptide(L)' 'MELTLPILKKMFVEAARDIAAEEQNLCRLDSACGDGDHGVAMRGAIEAASGAVQAASNLKDAFFDAGMAAMAN' A
#
# COMPACT_ATOMS: atom_id res chain seq x y z
N MET A 1 -10.24 -16.79 11.73
CA MET A 1 -9.45 -15.69 12.31
C MET A 1 -10.28 -14.42 12.32
N GLU A 2 -10.30 -13.73 13.42
CA GLU A 2 -11.01 -12.47 13.52
C GLU A 2 -10.09 -11.31 13.12
N LEU A 3 -10.55 -10.45 12.21
CA LEU A 3 -9.79 -9.29 11.81
C LEU A 3 -9.95 -8.17 12.84
N THR A 4 -8.81 -7.71 13.40
CA THR A 4 -8.78 -6.61 14.36
C THR A 4 -7.95 -5.46 13.79
N LEU A 5 -8.09 -4.26 14.37
CA LEU A 5 -7.30 -3.13 13.93
C LEU A 5 -5.79 -3.35 14.03
N PRO A 6 -5.24 -3.90 15.14
CA PRO A 6 -3.81 -4.21 15.19
C PRO A 6 -3.34 -5.18 14.12
N ILE A 7 -4.15 -6.19 13.81
CA ILE A 7 -3.84 -7.15 12.75
C ILE A 7 -3.83 -6.45 11.39
N LEU A 8 -4.83 -5.60 11.12
CA LEU A 8 -4.90 -4.86 9.87
C LEU A 8 -3.69 -3.93 9.71
N LYS A 9 -3.29 -3.23 10.76
CA LYS A 9 -2.12 -2.36 10.73
C LYS A 9 -0.85 -3.14 10.39
N LYS A 10 -0.68 -4.32 10.99
CA LYS A 10 0.46 -5.19 10.70
C LYS A 10 0.45 -5.66 9.25
N MET A 11 -0.71 -6.05 8.72
CA MET A 11 -0.84 -6.49 7.35
C MET A 11 -0.39 -5.40 6.36
N PHE A 12 -0.78 -4.15 6.60
CA PHE A 12 -0.39 -3.04 5.73
C PHE A 12 1.11 -2.74 5.82
N VAL A 13 1.72 -2.84 7.01
CA VAL A 13 3.17 -2.67 7.15
C VAL A 13 3.90 -3.72 6.32
N GLU A 14 3.49 -4.98 6.42
CA GLU A 14 4.12 -6.07 5.67
C GLU A 14 3.90 -5.93 4.17
N ALA A 15 2.69 -5.56 3.73
CA ALA A 15 2.39 -5.35 2.33
C ALA A 15 3.23 -4.20 1.75
N ALA A 16 3.34 -3.10 2.47
CA ALA A 16 4.14 -1.95 2.02
C ALA A 16 5.62 -2.33 1.91
N ARG A 17 6.12 -3.13 2.85
CA ARG A 17 7.51 -3.62 2.81
C ARG A 17 7.73 -4.51 1.59
N ASP A 18 6.81 -5.42 1.31
CA ASP A 18 6.93 -6.34 0.18
C ASP A 18 6.88 -5.61 -1.15
N ILE A 19 5.99 -4.65 -1.29
CA ILE A 19 5.90 -3.84 -2.51
C ILE A 19 7.16 -3.00 -2.69
N ALA A 20 7.70 -2.41 -1.61
CA ALA A 20 8.94 -1.65 -1.68
C ALA A 20 10.11 -2.53 -2.10
N ALA A 21 10.18 -3.77 -1.60
CA ALA A 21 11.24 -4.71 -1.96
C ALA A 21 11.16 -5.11 -3.44
N GLU A 22 9.96 -5.15 -4.02
CA GLU A 22 9.74 -5.56 -5.41
C GLU A 22 9.68 -4.38 -6.38
N GLU A 23 9.87 -3.14 -5.90
CA GLU A 23 9.73 -1.95 -6.72
C GLU A 23 10.57 -2.01 -7.99
N GLN A 24 11.84 -2.41 -7.88
CA GLN A 24 12.74 -2.46 -9.05
C GLN A 24 12.29 -3.52 -10.04
N ASN A 25 11.82 -4.67 -9.56
CA ASN A 25 11.30 -5.71 -10.44
C ASN A 25 10.05 -5.26 -11.17
N LEU A 26 9.14 -4.58 -10.48
CA LEU A 26 7.92 -4.05 -11.08
C LEU A 26 8.24 -2.99 -12.13
N CYS A 27 9.19 -2.09 -11.85
CA CYS A 27 9.62 -1.09 -12.81
C CYS A 27 10.31 -1.71 -14.01
N ARG A 28 11.13 -2.75 -13.79
CA ARG A 28 11.82 -3.45 -14.87
C ARG A 28 10.83 -4.14 -15.81
N LEU A 29 9.82 -4.81 -15.25
CA LEU A 29 8.78 -5.46 -16.04
C LEU A 29 7.95 -4.45 -16.82
N ASP A 30 7.62 -3.33 -16.20
CA ASP A 30 6.87 -2.26 -16.85
C ASP A 30 7.69 -1.59 -17.95
N SER A 31 9.01 -1.46 -17.77
CA SER A 31 9.89 -0.90 -18.79
C SER A 31 9.90 -1.74 -20.08
N ALA A 32 9.69 -3.04 -19.97
CA ALA A 32 9.62 -3.91 -21.15
C ALA A 32 8.27 -3.75 -21.88
N CYS A 33 7.24 -3.27 -21.21
CA CYS A 33 5.87 -3.15 -21.73
C CYS A 33 5.31 -1.74 -21.70
N GLY A 34 5.99 -0.81 -21.02
CA GLY A 34 5.52 0.57 -20.81
C GLY A 34 6.66 1.52 -20.49
N ASP A 35 6.42 2.47 -19.58
CA ASP A 35 7.34 3.57 -19.29
C ASP A 35 8.21 3.33 -18.03
N GLY A 36 8.02 2.23 -17.33
CA GLY A 36 8.89 1.85 -16.23
C GLY A 36 8.56 2.46 -14.87
N ASP A 37 7.40 3.11 -14.70
CA ASP A 37 7.03 3.78 -13.46
C ASP A 37 5.98 3.03 -12.62
N HIS A 38 5.53 1.85 -13.07
CA HIS A 38 4.47 1.10 -12.40
C HIS A 38 4.82 0.73 -10.96
N GLY A 39 6.06 0.28 -10.72
CA GLY A 39 6.50 -0.09 -9.37
C GLY A 39 6.50 1.11 -8.43
N VAL A 40 6.94 2.28 -8.91
CA VAL A 40 6.94 3.51 -8.12
C VAL A 40 5.50 3.92 -7.76
N ALA A 41 4.59 3.86 -8.71
CA ALA A 41 3.19 4.20 -8.48
C ALA A 41 2.54 3.25 -7.46
N MET A 42 2.78 1.94 -7.58
CA MET A 42 2.25 0.96 -6.64
C MET A 42 2.80 1.17 -5.23
N ARG A 43 4.10 1.42 -5.12
CA ARG A 43 4.72 1.69 -3.83
C ARG A 43 4.12 2.92 -3.17
N GLY A 44 3.96 4.01 -3.92
CA GLY A 44 3.36 5.24 -3.40
C GLY A 44 1.95 5.01 -2.88
N ALA A 45 1.12 4.28 -3.65
CA ALA A 45 -0.26 4.00 -3.26
C ALA A 45 -0.33 3.16 -1.99
N ILE A 46 0.47 2.09 -1.89
CA ILE A 46 0.44 1.22 -0.70
C ILE A 46 1.02 1.92 0.53
N GLU A 47 2.04 2.74 0.37
CA GLU A 47 2.60 3.50 1.49
C GLU A 47 1.61 4.54 2.00
N ALA A 48 0.89 5.23 1.11
CA ALA A 48 -0.14 6.18 1.50
C ALA A 48 -1.28 5.48 2.24
N ALA A 49 -1.74 4.34 1.72
CA ALA A 49 -2.79 3.55 2.36
C ALA A 49 -2.34 3.03 3.73
N SER A 50 -1.11 2.53 3.84
CA SER A 50 -0.56 2.04 5.10
C SER A 50 -0.48 3.16 6.13
N GLY A 51 -0.04 4.36 5.73
CA GLY A 51 0.01 5.51 6.63
C GLY A 51 -1.36 5.85 7.19
N ALA A 52 -2.40 5.84 6.35
CA ALA A 52 -3.76 6.10 6.78
C ALA A 52 -4.25 5.03 7.77
N VAL A 53 -3.94 3.76 7.51
CA VAL A 53 -4.33 2.66 8.40
C VAL A 53 -3.63 2.79 9.76
N GLN A 54 -2.34 3.15 9.77
CA GLN A 54 -1.61 3.32 11.03
C GLN A 54 -2.19 4.43 11.90
N ALA A 55 -2.74 5.48 11.28
CA ALA A 55 -3.34 6.60 12.00
C ALA A 55 -4.78 6.33 12.44
N ALA A 56 -5.42 5.29 11.93
CA ALA A 56 -6.84 5.03 12.20
C ALA A 56 -7.06 4.50 13.61
N SER A 57 -8.23 4.81 14.17
CA SER A 57 -8.62 4.37 15.51
C SER A 57 -9.64 3.23 15.49
N ASN A 58 -10.17 2.86 14.33
CA ASN A 58 -11.09 1.73 14.18
C ASN A 58 -11.04 1.18 12.75
N LEU A 59 -11.60 -0.02 12.56
CA LEU A 59 -11.54 -0.71 11.26
C LEU A 59 -12.27 0.05 10.16
N LYS A 60 -13.43 0.64 10.46
CA LYS A 60 -14.21 1.37 9.46
C LYS A 60 -13.38 2.54 8.88
N ASP A 61 -12.81 3.34 9.76
CA ASP A 61 -11.99 4.47 9.35
C ASP A 61 -10.72 4.02 8.65
N ALA A 62 -10.12 2.91 9.10
CA ALA A 62 -8.92 2.35 8.46
C ALA A 62 -9.18 2.02 6.99
N PHE A 63 -10.27 1.31 6.70
CA PHE A 63 -10.59 0.95 5.32
C PHE A 63 -10.96 2.17 4.48
N PHE A 64 -11.76 3.06 5.02
CA PHE A 64 -12.16 4.28 4.30
C PHE A 64 -10.95 5.16 3.99
N ASP A 65 -10.14 5.45 5.01
CA ASP A 65 -9.00 6.35 4.88
C ASP A 65 -7.90 5.74 4.00
N ALA A 66 -7.70 4.43 4.06
CA ALA A 66 -6.75 3.74 3.20
C ALA A 66 -7.14 3.87 1.73
N GLY A 67 -8.42 3.66 1.42
CA GLY A 67 -8.94 3.81 0.07
C GLY A 67 -8.77 5.24 -0.45
N MET A 68 -9.12 6.23 0.36
CA MET A 68 -8.99 7.63 -0.01
C MET A 68 -7.52 8.02 -0.23
N ALA A 69 -6.62 7.56 0.65
CA ALA A 69 -5.20 7.86 0.54
C ALA A 69 -4.58 7.23 -0.73
N ALA A 70 -4.95 6.00 -1.03
CA ALA A 70 -4.47 5.32 -2.24
C ALA A 70 -4.95 6.03 -3.51
N MET A 71 -6.21 6.48 -3.52
CA MET A 71 -6.79 7.19 -4.67
C MET A 71 -6.18 8.57 -4.87
N ALA A 72 -5.76 9.23 -3.78
CA ALA A 72 -5.18 10.56 -3.83
C ALA A 72 -3.71 10.55 -4.31
N ASN A 73 -3.10 9.38 -4.27
CA ASN A 73 -1.67 9.25 -4.58
C ASN A 73 -1.44 9.03 -6.12
#